data_14cd9b787f5a6a49333bf32a91e63c8c
#
_entry.id   14cd9b787f5a6a49333bf32a91e63c8c
#
_cell.length_a   1.000
_cell.length_b   1.000
_cell.length_c   1.000
_cell.angle_alpha   90.00
_cell.angle_beta   90.00
_cell.angle_gamma   90.00
#
_symmetry.space_group_name_H-M   'P 1'
#
loop_
_entity.id
_entity.type
_entity.pdbx_description
1 polymer ?
#
loop_
_entity_poly.entity_id
_entity_poly.type
_entity_poly.pdbx_seq_one_letter_code
_entity_poly.pdbx_strand_id
1 'polypeptide(L)'
;MSSREKQGFGIYFLTAFGLAWLCQVYASMQLLQGNAAVYRALLSVSMFCPLAAVLAAKKVYLHQPTGIGWRVQGKRRYWLAAWFGPAVFTALAAALYFAVFPHRLDVSGSWLVAAYGGEMDAQTLKSQLGVSNVSYMLQTGLLAVTLAPLINMFFAVGEEAGWRGYMMPCLKERFGLLNGRLLGGVIWGVWHWPLMLLVGYEYGTDYLGAPVLGLVVWCVFCFAMNSLLDLLYEKTGCIWVPAIAHGAFNAVAALFTVLTYPADAYYNVLGPTPIGLIGLLPVLAAAVWLTLREMKQEEKS
;
A
#
# COMPACT_ATOMS: atom_id res chain seq x y z
N MET A 1 14.13 23.07 -11.27
CA MET A 1 15.30 22.36 -10.67
C MET A 1 16.59 22.75 -11.35
N SER A 2 17.62 23.21 -10.60
CA SER A 2 18.99 23.45 -11.06
C SER A 2 19.72 22.14 -11.43
N SER A 3 20.91 22.23 -12.07
CA SER A 3 21.71 21.03 -12.39
C SER A 3 22.06 20.22 -11.14
N ARG A 4 22.41 20.89 -10.03
CA ARG A 4 22.74 20.25 -8.74
C ARG A 4 21.52 19.57 -8.09
N GLU A 5 20.34 20.15 -8.19
CA GLU A 5 19.10 19.54 -7.73
C GLU A 5 18.70 18.29 -8.54
N LYS A 6 18.95 18.32 -9.86
CA LYS A 6 18.73 17.13 -10.71
C LYS A 6 19.67 15.98 -10.31
N GLN A 7 20.93 16.27 -10.00
CA GLN A 7 21.88 15.29 -9.48
C GLN A 7 21.43 14.76 -8.10
N GLY A 8 20.98 15.64 -7.19
CA GLY A 8 20.41 15.25 -5.91
C GLY A 8 19.20 14.33 -6.06
N PHE A 9 18.33 14.60 -7.04
CA PHE A 9 17.20 13.74 -7.37
C PHE A 9 17.64 12.36 -7.90
N GLY A 10 18.73 12.31 -8.72
CA GLY A 10 19.37 11.06 -9.13
C GLY A 10 19.92 10.25 -7.96
N ILE A 11 20.62 10.92 -7.02
CA ILE A 11 21.12 10.28 -5.78
C ILE A 11 19.96 9.71 -4.95
N TYR A 12 18.85 10.47 -4.85
CA TYR A 12 17.65 9.96 -4.17
C TYR A 12 17.17 8.64 -4.78
N PHE A 13 17.01 8.55 -6.11
CA PHE A 13 16.56 7.32 -6.75
C PHE A 13 17.54 6.17 -6.58
N LEU A 14 18.82 6.40 -6.81
CA LEU A 14 19.84 5.36 -6.63
C LEU A 14 19.85 4.81 -5.20
N THR A 15 19.70 5.68 -4.22
CA THR A 15 19.67 5.26 -2.81
C THR A 15 18.36 4.57 -2.45
N ALA A 16 17.19 5.14 -2.82
CA ALA A 16 15.88 4.59 -2.48
C ALA A 16 15.66 3.20 -3.09
N PHE A 17 16.02 3.03 -4.36
CA PHE A 17 15.90 1.75 -5.06
C PHE A 17 17.03 0.79 -4.72
N GLY A 18 18.28 1.26 -4.72
CA GLY A 18 19.44 0.40 -4.47
C GLY A 18 19.37 -0.26 -3.09
N LEU A 19 19.13 0.51 -2.02
CA LEU A 19 19.02 -0.03 -0.68
C LEU A 19 17.79 -0.93 -0.53
N ALA A 20 16.63 -0.48 -1.04
CA ALA A 20 15.40 -1.25 -0.92
C ALA A 20 15.48 -2.57 -1.69
N TRP A 21 15.94 -2.56 -2.95
CA TRP A 21 16.02 -3.77 -3.76
C TRP A 21 17.02 -4.79 -3.19
N LEU A 22 18.17 -4.34 -2.67
CA LEU A 22 19.09 -5.23 -1.94
C LEU A 22 18.41 -5.83 -0.71
N CYS A 23 17.70 -5.03 0.08
CA CYS A 23 16.98 -5.48 1.25
C CYS A 23 15.84 -6.46 0.89
N GLN A 24 15.04 -6.14 -0.14
CA GLN A 24 13.92 -6.95 -0.60
C GLN A 24 14.36 -8.29 -1.22
N VAL A 25 15.44 -8.29 -2.01
CA VAL A 25 16.01 -9.54 -2.55
C VAL A 25 16.50 -10.43 -1.41
N TYR A 26 17.25 -9.88 -0.46
CA TYR A 26 17.72 -10.65 0.68
C TYR A 26 16.55 -11.13 1.56
N ALA A 27 15.54 -10.30 1.77
CA ALA A 27 14.31 -10.70 2.47
C ALA A 27 13.62 -11.86 1.76
N SER A 28 13.48 -11.79 0.43
CA SER A 28 12.89 -12.88 -0.36
C SER A 28 13.65 -14.18 -0.25
N MET A 29 14.98 -14.12 -0.24
CA MET A 29 15.83 -15.31 0.00
C MET A 29 15.57 -15.92 1.39
N GLN A 30 15.40 -15.08 2.41
CA GLN A 30 15.09 -15.56 3.78
C GLN A 30 13.70 -16.23 3.83
N LEU A 31 12.69 -15.68 3.14
CA LEU A 31 11.38 -16.31 3.07
C LEU A 31 11.43 -17.68 2.40
N LEU A 32 12.16 -17.81 1.29
CA LEU A 32 12.34 -19.09 0.58
C LEU A 32 13.09 -20.14 1.40
N GLN A 33 13.89 -19.71 2.39
CA GLN A 33 14.56 -20.57 3.36
C GLN A 33 13.69 -20.88 4.60
N GLY A 34 12.43 -20.40 4.64
CA GLY A 34 11.53 -20.61 5.77
C GLY A 34 11.66 -19.58 6.90
N ASN A 35 12.54 -18.58 6.78
CA ASN A 35 12.80 -17.56 7.79
C ASN A 35 11.80 -16.39 7.71
N ALA A 36 10.49 -16.65 7.86
CA ALA A 36 9.43 -15.67 7.71
C ALA A 36 9.54 -14.47 8.68
N ALA A 37 10.10 -14.66 9.88
CA ALA A 37 10.32 -13.58 10.84
C ALA A 37 11.37 -12.57 10.33
N VAL A 38 12.48 -13.07 9.77
CA VAL A 38 13.54 -12.24 9.18
C VAL A 38 13.02 -11.51 7.95
N TYR A 39 12.24 -12.18 7.09
CA TYR A 39 11.56 -11.58 5.96
C TYR A 39 10.73 -10.36 6.40
N ARG A 40 9.82 -10.52 7.36
CA ARG A 40 8.97 -9.43 7.85
C ARG A 40 9.78 -8.26 8.43
N ALA A 41 10.83 -8.55 9.20
CA ALA A 41 11.71 -7.52 9.76
C ALA A 41 12.41 -6.71 8.65
N LEU A 42 12.95 -7.40 7.64
CA LEU A 42 13.62 -6.75 6.50
C LEU A 42 12.64 -5.93 5.64
N LEU A 43 11.40 -6.41 5.45
CA LEU A 43 10.36 -5.59 4.81
C LEU A 43 10.13 -4.28 5.57
N SER A 44 9.98 -4.36 6.89
CA SER A 44 9.81 -3.17 7.73
C SER A 44 11.00 -2.22 7.63
N VAL A 45 12.23 -2.74 7.58
CA VAL A 45 13.45 -1.94 7.37
C VAL A 45 13.45 -1.30 6.00
N SER A 46 13.05 -2.01 4.95
CA SER A 46 13.03 -1.49 3.58
C SER A 46 12.13 -0.26 3.43
N MET A 47 11.06 -0.15 4.22
CA MET A 47 10.17 1.02 4.24
C MET A 47 10.88 2.34 4.64
N PHE A 48 12.04 2.26 5.30
CA PHE A 48 12.84 3.45 5.64
C PHE A 48 13.85 3.83 4.55
N CYS A 49 14.05 3.03 3.52
CA CYS A 49 14.98 3.34 2.43
C CYS A 49 14.65 4.66 1.70
N PRO A 50 13.38 5.01 1.42
CA PRO A 50 13.05 6.31 0.83
C PRO A 50 13.39 7.50 1.74
N LEU A 51 13.22 7.39 3.05
CA LEU A 51 13.67 8.42 4.01
C LEU A 51 15.20 8.54 4.02
N ALA A 52 15.93 7.42 4.06
CA ALA A 52 17.38 7.41 3.97
C ALA A 52 17.87 8.09 2.68
N ALA A 53 17.17 7.88 1.57
CA ALA A 53 17.45 8.51 0.28
C ALA A 53 17.27 10.04 0.32
N VAL A 54 16.24 10.54 1.03
CA VAL A 54 16.08 11.99 1.24
C VAL A 54 17.24 12.55 2.06
N LEU A 55 17.68 11.85 3.09
CA LEU A 55 18.83 12.28 3.90
C LEU A 55 20.10 12.32 3.05
N ALA A 56 20.36 11.29 2.24
CA ALA A 56 21.49 11.26 1.32
C ALA A 56 21.43 12.42 0.32
N ALA A 57 20.31 12.65 -0.34
CA ALA A 57 20.17 13.70 -1.33
C ALA A 57 20.20 15.10 -0.73
N LYS A 58 19.38 15.35 0.30
CA LYS A 58 19.19 16.70 0.86
C LYS A 58 20.27 17.07 1.86
N LYS A 59 20.58 16.22 2.84
CA LYS A 59 21.52 16.56 3.92
C LYS A 59 22.96 16.36 3.51
N VAL A 60 23.29 15.21 2.88
CA VAL A 60 24.67 14.88 2.54
C VAL A 60 25.12 15.57 1.26
N TYR A 61 24.35 15.47 0.17
CA TYR A 61 24.76 16.00 -1.12
C TYR A 61 24.44 17.50 -1.31
N LEU A 62 23.18 17.92 -1.06
CA LEU A 62 22.76 19.31 -1.27
C LEU A 62 23.07 20.24 -0.11
N HIS A 63 23.34 19.73 1.08
CA HIS A 63 23.51 20.49 2.32
C HIS A 63 22.32 21.39 2.65
N GLN A 64 21.09 20.88 2.41
CA GLN A 64 19.82 21.58 2.59
C GLN A 64 18.95 20.90 3.66
N PRO A 65 17.99 21.61 4.27
CA PRO A 65 16.95 20.97 5.09
C PRO A 65 16.10 20.02 4.23
N THR A 66 15.56 18.96 4.85
CA THR A 66 14.74 17.97 4.12
C THR A 66 13.44 18.56 3.58
N GLY A 67 12.87 19.55 4.28
CA GLY A 67 11.58 20.16 3.93
C GLY A 67 10.36 19.29 4.27
N ILE A 68 10.55 18.12 4.90
CA ILE A 68 9.47 17.22 5.28
C ILE A 68 8.64 17.84 6.40
N GLY A 69 7.32 17.82 6.26
CA GLY A 69 6.35 18.36 7.23
C GLY A 69 6.16 17.47 8.47
N TRP A 70 7.11 17.46 9.38
CA TRP A 70 7.05 16.65 10.61
C TRP A 70 6.07 17.16 11.65
N ARG A 71 5.68 18.44 11.58
CA ARG A 71 4.76 19.03 12.55
C ARG A 71 3.37 18.43 12.42
N VAL A 72 2.80 17.98 13.53
CA VAL A 72 1.41 17.50 13.60
C VAL A 72 0.47 18.68 13.42
N GLN A 73 -0.25 18.70 12.31
CA GLN A 73 -1.16 19.77 11.92
C GLN A 73 -2.20 19.29 10.89
N GLY A 74 -3.08 20.16 10.46
CA GLY A 74 -4.12 19.87 9.48
C GLY A 74 -5.50 19.73 10.12
N LYS A 75 -6.55 19.91 9.31
CA LYS A 75 -7.93 19.84 9.77
C LYS A 75 -8.30 18.40 10.13
N ARG A 76 -9.05 18.20 11.23
CA ARG A 76 -9.50 16.90 11.75
C ARG A 76 -10.10 15.97 10.68
N ARG A 77 -10.84 16.53 9.71
CA ARG A 77 -11.45 15.75 8.61
C ARG A 77 -10.44 14.95 7.79
N TYR A 78 -9.21 15.47 7.59
CA TYR A 78 -8.17 14.76 6.84
C TYR A 78 -7.56 13.62 7.65
N TRP A 79 -7.43 13.78 8.96
CA TRP A 79 -7.03 12.72 9.88
C TRP A 79 -8.06 11.58 9.91
N LEU A 80 -9.36 11.92 9.98
CA LEU A 80 -10.42 10.93 9.94
C LEU A 80 -10.48 10.22 8.57
N ALA A 81 -10.35 10.95 7.47
CA ALA A 81 -10.29 10.36 6.14
C ALA A 81 -9.07 9.45 5.96
N ALA A 82 -7.91 9.85 6.48
CA ALA A 82 -6.68 9.06 6.46
C ALA A 82 -6.82 7.76 7.27
N TRP A 83 -7.47 7.82 8.43
CA TRP A 83 -7.63 6.67 9.32
C TRP A 83 -8.67 5.68 8.82
N PHE A 84 -9.88 6.16 8.47
CA PHE A 84 -11.03 5.31 8.17
C PHE A 84 -11.29 5.11 6.68
N GLY A 85 -10.79 6.00 5.82
CA GLY A 85 -10.95 5.88 4.37
C GLY A 85 -10.48 4.55 3.79
N PRO A 86 -9.30 4.03 4.19
CA PRO A 86 -8.83 2.72 3.74
C PRO A 86 -9.81 1.58 4.03
N ALA A 87 -10.42 1.54 5.22
CA ALA A 87 -11.42 0.54 5.57
C ALA A 87 -12.68 0.64 4.69
N VAL A 88 -13.11 1.87 4.38
CA VAL A 88 -14.24 2.10 3.47
C VAL A 88 -13.90 1.59 2.06
N PHE A 89 -12.72 1.91 1.52
CA PHE A 89 -12.31 1.42 0.20
C PHE A 89 -12.16 -0.09 0.15
N THR A 90 -11.66 -0.70 1.22
CA THR A 90 -11.54 -2.16 1.31
C THR A 90 -12.92 -2.84 1.36
N ALA A 91 -13.88 -2.27 2.09
CA ALA A 91 -15.24 -2.77 2.11
C ALA A 91 -15.94 -2.61 0.74
N LEU A 92 -15.76 -1.47 0.07
CA LEU A 92 -16.29 -1.23 -1.28
C LEU A 92 -15.65 -2.17 -2.32
N ALA A 93 -14.35 -2.44 -2.20
CA ALA A 93 -13.64 -3.40 -3.04
C ALA A 93 -14.23 -4.80 -2.94
N ALA A 94 -14.41 -5.30 -1.71
CA ALA A 94 -15.01 -6.60 -1.45
C ALA A 94 -16.47 -6.67 -1.92
N ALA A 95 -17.28 -5.64 -1.62
CA ALA A 95 -18.67 -5.57 -2.06
C ALA A 95 -18.78 -5.61 -3.59
N LEU A 96 -17.95 -4.84 -4.30
CA LEU A 96 -17.93 -4.84 -5.76
C LEU A 96 -17.50 -6.20 -6.32
N TYR A 97 -16.43 -6.78 -5.78
CA TYR A 97 -15.92 -8.07 -6.22
C TYR A 97 -16.96 -9.17 -6.08
N PHE A 98 -17.61 -9.29 -4.92
CA PHE A 98 -18.63 -10.31 -4.69
C PHE A 98 -19.95 -10.01 -5.40
N ALA A 99 -20.24 -8.76 -5.75
CA ALA A 99 -21.36 -8.43 -6.63
C ALA A 99 -21.11 -8.93 -8.07
N VAL A 100 -19.86 -8.86 -8.55
CA VAL A 100 -19.46 -9.36 -9.88
C VAL A 100 -19.32 -10.89 -9.88
N PHE A 101 -18.80 -11.46 -8.80
CA PHE A 101 -18.51 -12.89 -8.64
C PHE A 101 -19.18 -13.49 -7.40
N PRO A 102 -20.54 -13.54 -7.35
CA PRO A 102 -21.25 -14.02 -6.14
C PRO A 102 -20.94 -15.48 -5.79
N HIS A 103 -20.60 -16.31 -6.78
CA HIS A 103 -20.22 -17.71 -6.57
C HIS A 103 -18.86 -17.90 -5.88
N ARG A 104 -18.05 -16.84 -5.74
CA ARG A 104 -16.76 -16.86 -5.06
C ARG A 104 -16.86 -16.43 -3.60
N LEU A 105 -18.04 -16.02 -3.14
CA LEU A 105 -18.27 -15.68 -1.74
C LEU A 105 -18.36 -16.97 -0.92
N ASP A 106 -17.38 -17.18 -0.07
CA ASP A 106 -17.37 -18.27 0.91
C ASP A 106 -17.62 -17.76 2.33
N VAL A 107 -18.75 -18.18 2.88
CA VAL A 107 -19.09 -17.92 4.29
C VAL A 107 -18.93 -19.17 5.17
N SER A 108 -18.52 -20.30 4.60
CA SER A 108 -18.36 -21.56 5.32
C SER A 108 -17.15 -21.59 6.26
N GLY A 109 -16.12 -20.80 5.96
CA GLY A 109 -14.88 -20.78 6.72
C GLY A 109 -13.73 -21.62 6.13
N SER A 110 -13.85 -22.04 4.88
CA SER A 110 -12.81 -22.86 4.25
C SER A 110 -11.43 -22.17 4.20
N TRP A 111 -11.41 -20.85 4.06
CA TRP A 111 -10.18 -20.07 4.15
C TRP A 111 -9.52 -20.19 5.52
N LEU A 112 -10.29 -20.10 6.61
CA LEU A 112 -9.74 -20.24 7.96
C LEU A 112 -9.22 -21.67 8.19
N VAL A 113 -9.95 -22.70 7.71
CA VAL A 113 -9.50 -24.09 7.78
C VAL A 113 -8.14 -24.25 7.09
N ALA A 114 -7.98 -23.72 5.89
CA ALA A 114 -6.71 -23.76 5.17
C ALA A 114 -5.60 -22.97 5.89
N ALA A 115 -5.92 -21.83 6.47
CA ALA A 115 -4.96 -21.00 7.22
C ALA A 115 -4.48 -21.64 8.52
N TYR A 116 -5.31 -22.46 9.17
CA TYR A 116 -4.97 -23.22 10.37
C TYR A 116 -4.40 -24.63 10.08
N GLY A 117 -4.01 -24.91 8.83
CA GLY A 117 -3.29 -26.15 8.47
C GLY A 117 -4.15 -27.24 7.85
N GLY A 118 -5.43 -26.97 7.58
CA GLY A 118 -6.31 -27.88 6.82
C GLY A 118 -6.74 -29.18 7.53
N GLU A 119 -6.29 -29.41 8.77
CA GLU A 119 -6.60 -30.63 9.52
C GLU A 119 -7.96 -30.57 10.27
N MET A 120 -8.47 -29.37 10.49
CA MET A 120 -9.76 -29.12 11.16
C MET A 120 -10.81 -28.62 10.19
N ASP A 121 -12.03 -29.14 10.28
CA ASP A 121 -13.16 -28.54 9.57
C ASP A 121 -13.67 -27.24 10.24
N ALA A 122 -14.48 -26.49 9.51
CA ALA A 122 -14.97 -25.18 9.99
C ALA A 122 -15.86 -25.31 11.25
N GLN A 123 -16.57 -26.43 11.42
CA GLN A 123 -17.43 -26.66 12.58
C GLN A 123 -16.57 -26.96 13.82
N THR A 124 -15.48 -27.69 13.68
CA THR A 124 -14.50 -27.95 14.73
C THR A 124 -13.78 -26.67 15.16
N LEU A 125 -13.33 -25.83 14.21
CA LEU A 125 -12.79 -24.50 14.51
C LEU A 125 -13.76 -23.66 15.34
N LYS A 126 -15.04 -23.61 14.94
CA LYS A 126 -16.07 -22.88 15.64
C LYS A 126 -16.35 -23.42 17.03
N SER A 127 -16.46 -24.76 17.19
CA SER A 127 -16.87 -25.40 18.44
C SER A 127 -15.74 -25.47 19.46
N GLN A 128 -14.52 -25.76 19.04
CA GLN A 128 -13.37 -25.97 19.92
C GLN A 128 -12.55 -24.71 20.16
N LEU A 129 -12.36 -23.88 19.13
CA LEU A 129 -11.52 -22.68 19.21
C LEU A 129 -12.34 -21.38 19.26
N GLY A 130 -13.68 -21.44 19.13
CA GLY A 130 -14.54 -20.26 19.07
C GLY A 130 -14.31 -19.39 17.83
N VAL A 131 -13.59 -19.91 16.83
CA VAL A 131 -13.21 -19.17 15.63
C VAL A 131 -14.19 -19.47 14.50
N SER A 132 -14.78 -18.45 13.94
CA SER A 132 -15.60 -18.49 12.72
C SER A 132 -15.23 -17.32 11.83
N ASN A 133 -15.65 -17.32 10.56
CA ASN A 133 -15.44 -16.18 9.66
C ASN A 133 -15.88 -14.86 10.31
N VAL A 134 -17.06 -14.86 10.94
CA VAL A 134 -17.61 -13.65 11.58
C VAL A 134 -16.78 -13.23 12.79
N SER A 135 -16.45 -14.16 13.70
CA SER A 135 -15.63 -13.82 14.86
C SER A 135 -14.21 -13.37 14.46
N TYR A 136 -13.60 -14.03 13.48
CA TYR A 136 -12.31 -13.63 12.93
C TYR A 136 -12.37 -12.23 12.33
N MET A 137 -13.33 -11.95 11.46
CA MET A 137 -13.50 -10.63 10.83
C MET A 137 -13.76 -9.52 11.85
N LEU A 138 -14.58 -9.79 12.89
CA LEU A 138 -14.85 -8.79 13.93
C LEU A 138 -13.59 -8.48 14.75
N GLN A 139 -12.85 -9.50 15.17
CA GLN A 139 -11.64 -9.33 15.98
C GLN A 139 -10.50 -8.68 15.18
N THR A 140 -10.18 -9.25 14.02
CA THR A 140 -9.11 -8.71 13.16
C THR A 140 -9.49 -7.36 12.58
N GLY A 141 -10.75 -7.17 12.16
CA GLY A 141 -11.26 -5.91 11.65
C GLY A 141 -11.24 -4.79 12.69
N LEU A 142 -11.62 -5.08 13.94
CA LEU A 142 -11.54 -4.10 15.03
C LEU A 142 -10.08 -3.66 15.25
N LEU A 143 -9.15 -4.61 15.34
CA LEU A 143 -7.72 -4.31 15.49
C LEU A 143 -7.15 -3.57 14.27
N ALA A 144 -7.51 -4.02 13.05
CA ALA A 144 -7.05 -3.43 11.81
C ALA A 144 -7.54 -1.98 11.61
N VAL A 145 -8.73 -1.65 12.10
CA VAL A 145 -9.28 -0.29 11.98
C VAL A 145 -8.87 0.63 13.14
N THR A 146 -8.59 0.08 14.32
CA THR A 146 -8.29 0.90 15.52
C THR A 146 -6.80 1.02 15.81
N LEU A 147 -6.13 -0.07 16.15
CA LEU A 147 -4.75 -0.07 16.66
C LEU A 147 -3.71 -0.18 15.54
N ALA A 148 -3.94 -1.06 14.56
CA ALA A 148 -2.96 -1.35 13.54
C ALA A 148 -2.56 -0.14 12.67
N PRO A 149 -3.45 0.82 12.33
CA PRO A 149 -3.06 2.04 11.62
C PRO A 149 -2.00 2.85 12.38
N LEU A 150 -2.10 2.92 13.70
CA LEU A 150 -1.13 3.65 14.54
C LEU A 150 0.23 2.97 14.56
N ILE A 151 0.26 1.64 14.64
CA ILE A 151 1.51 0.87 14.63
C ILE A 151 2.16 0.96 13.25
N ASN A 152 1.38 0.70 12.19
CA ASN A 152 1.89 0.69 10.83
C ASN A 152 2.33 2.08 10.35
N MET A 153 1.73 3.15 10.86
CA MET A 153 2.13 4.53 10.57
C MET A 153 3.63 4.77 10.82
N PHE A 154 4.21 4.19 11.87
CA PHE A 154 5.63 4.36 12.19
C PHE A 154 6.56 3.73 11.15
N PHE A 155 6.13 2.67 10.49
CA PHE A 155 6.87 2.09 9.36
C PHE A 155 6.58 2.86 8.07
N ALA A 156 5.31 3.13 7.80
CA ALA A 156 4.87 3.84 6.60
C ALA A 156 5.47 5.26 6.50
N VAL A 157 5.74 5.94 7.62
CA VAL A 157 6.34 7.29 7.59
C VAL A 157 7.70 7.33 6.91
N GLY A 158 8.46 6.24 6.92
CA GLY A 158 9.73 6.13 6.20
C GLY A 158 9.54 6.25 4.69
N GLU A 159 8.54 5.56 4.15
CA GLU A 159 8.15 5.68 2.74
C GLU A 159 7.54 7.04 2.44
N GLU A 160 6.58 7.49 3.23
CA GLU A 160 5.89 8.75 2.99
C GLU A 160 6.85 9.96 3.00
N ALA A 161 7.83 9.95 3.90
CA ALA A 161 8.87 10.97 3.96
C ALA A 161 9.69 11.05 2.65
N GLY A 162 9.94 9.90 2.02
CA GLY A 162 10.60 9.83 0.71
C GLY A 162 9.67 10.22 -0.42
N TRP A 163 8.52 9.56 -0.50
CA TRP A 163 7.60 9.74 -1.62
C TRP A 163 6.91 11.11 -1.60
N ARG A 164 6.18 11.44 -0.53
CA ARG A 164 5.40 12.69 -0.43
C ARG A 164 6.25 13.86 0.05
N GLY A 165 7.23 13.61 0.92
CA GLY A 165 8.10 14.65 1.43
C GLY A 165 9.14 15.17 0.44
N TYR A 166 9.52 14.37 -0.58
CA TYR A 166 10.57 14.76 -1.54
C TYR A 166 10.26 14.44 -3.00
N MET A 167 9.96 13.17 -3.34
CA MET A 167 9.79 12.76 -4.74
C MET A 167 8.61 13.47 -5.42
N MET A 168 7.43 13.46 -4.79
CA MET A 168 6.23 14.02 -5.37
C MET A 168 6.32 15.52 -5.65
N PRO A 169 6.83 16.39 -4.74
CA PRO A 169 7.10 17.78 -5.06
C PRO A 169 7.98 17.96 -6.31
N CYS A 170 9.07 17.19 -6.42
CA CYS A 170 9.98 17.26 -7.58
C CYS A 170 9.30 16.81 -8.89
N LEU A 171 8.50 15.74 -8.85
CA LEU A 171 7.79 15.25 -10.03
C LEU A 171 6.70 16.24 -10.48
N LYS A 172 5.93 16.79 -9.55
CA LYS A 172 4.88 17.77 -9.86
C LYS A 172 5.45 19.08 -10.40
N GLU A 173 6.54 19.58 -9.84
CA GLU A 173 7.23 20.77 -10.35
C GLU A 173 7.67 20.57 -11.82
N ARG A 174 8.09 19.36 -12.19
CA ARG A 174 8.63 19.08 -13.52
C ARG A 174 7.57 18.68 -14.55
N PHE A 175 6.56 17.93 -14.15
CA PHE A 175 5.62 17.27 -15.07
C PHE A 175 4.15 17.68 -14.86
N GLY A 176 3.88 18.59 -13.90
CA GLY A 176 2.52 18.97 -13.50
C GLY A 176 1.86 17.93 -12.61
N LEU A 177 0.66 18.25 -12.11
CA LEU A 177 -0.05 17.47 -11.09
C LEU A 177 -0.34 16.03 -11.56
N LEU A 178 -1.02 15.88 -12.71
CA LEU A 178 -1.45 14.57 -13.20
C LEU A 178 -0.26 13.66 -13.53
N ASN A 179 0.66 14.14 -14.38
CA ASN A 179 1.81 13.33 -14.79
C ASN A 179 2.75 13.05 -13.61
N GLY A 180 2.90 13.99 -12.67
CA GLY A 180 3.65 13.79 -11.45
C GLY A 180 3.06 12.65 -10.60
N ARG A 181 1.72 12.62 -10.43
CA ARG A 181 1.04 11.55 -9.69
C ARG A 181 1.11 10.20 -10.42
N LEU A 182 0.93 10.18 -11.74
CA LEU A 182 1.08 8.97 -12.56
C LEU A 182 2.49 8.39 -12.43
N LEU A 183 3.51 9.21 -12.69
CA LEU A 183 4.91 8.77 -12.58
C LEU A 183 5.25 8.33 -11.15
N GLY A 184 4.83 9.09 -10.13
CA GLY A 184 5.07 8.74 -8.74
C GLY A 184 4.44 7.41 -8.35
N GLY A 185 3.24 7.11 -8.84
CA GLY A 185 2.58 5.82 -8.62
C GLY A 185 3.30 4.67 -9.30
N VAL A 186 3.69 4.83 -10.58
CA VAL A 186 4.46 3.82 -11.31
C VAL A 186 5.81 3.56 -10.63
N ILE A 187 6.55 4.62 -10.25
CA ILE A 187 7.83 4.52 -9.55
C ILE A 187 7.66 3.74 -8.24
N TRP A 188 6.63 4.07 -7.45
CA TRP A 188 6.34 3.37 -6.21
C TRP A 188 5.95 1.91 -6.44
N GLY A 189 5.18 1.62 -7.49
CA GLY A 189 4.85 0.25 -7.91
C GLY A 189 6.09 -0.56 -8.28
N VAL A 190 6.95 -0.01 -9.13
CA VAL A 190 8.22 -0.65 -9.57
C VAL A 190 9.17 -0.92 -8.39
N TRP A 191 9.13 -0.07 -7.36
CA TRP A 191 9.93 -0.26 -6.14
C TRP A 191 9.63 -1.59 -5.42
N HIS A 192 8.41 -2.15 -5.56
CA HIS A 192 8.00 -3.45 -4.99
C HIS A 192 8.29 -4.66 -5.90
N TRP A 193 8.68 -4.46 -7.15
CA TRP A 193 8.82 -5.56 -8.11
C TRP A 193 9.72 -6.72 -7.68
N PRO A 194 10.86 -6.51 -6.97
CA PRO A 194 11.63 -7.66 -6.49
C PRO A 194 10.83 -8.62 -5.61
N LEU A 195 9.99 -8.11 -4.71
CA LEU A 195 9.13 -8.93 -3.85
C LEU A 195 8.05 -9.66 -4.67
N MET A 196 7.43 -8.96 -5.63
CA MET A 196 6.39 -9.54 -6.47
C MET A 196 6.92 -10.66 -7.35
N LEU A 197 8.11 -10.47 -7.92
CA LEU A 197 8.73 -11.44 -8.84
C LEU A 197 9.37 -12.63 -8.13
N LEU A 198 9.94 -12.42 -6.94
CA LEU A 198 10.71 -13.46 -6.26
C LEU A 198 9.87 -14.34 -5.32
N VAL A 199 8.88 -13.75 -4.65
CA VAL A 199 8.09 -14.45 -3.62
C VAL A 199 6.59 -14.28 -3.78
N GLY A 200 6.14 -13.69 -4.88
CA GLY A 200 4.71 -13.53 -5.16
C GLY A 200 3.99 -12.59 -4.20
N TYR A 201 4.67 -11.51 -3.78
CA TYR A 201 4.06 -10.51 -2.89
C TYR A 201 2.69 -10.08 -3.42
N GLU A 202 1.67 -10.04 -2.56
CA GLU A 202 0.26 -9.69 -2.79
C GLU A 202 -0.57 -10.71 -3.58
N TYR A 203 -0.08 -11.33 -4.65
CA TYR A 203 -0.90 -12.18 -5.51
C TYR A 203 -0.51 -13.66 -5.50
N GLY A 204 0.63 -14.01 -4.89
CA GLY A 204 1.23 -15.33 -5.04
C GLY A 204 2.11 -15.42 -6.29
N THR A 205 2.59 -16.62 -6.60
CA THR A 205 3.44 -16.89 -7.77
C THR A 205 2.66 -17.47 -8.94
N ASP A 206 1.50 -18.09 -8.67
CA ASP A 206 0.61 -18.70 -9.64
C ASP A 206 -0.77 -18.03 -9.60
N TYR A 207 -1.00 -17.09 -10.50
CA TYR A 207 -2.25 -16.34 -10.62
C TYR A 207 -2.55 -15.99 -12.09
N LEU A 208 -3.78 -15.61 -12.37
CA LEU A 208 -4.23 -15.24 -13.72
C LEU A 208 -3.34 -14.14 -14.31
N GLY A 209 -2.66 -14.46 -15.40
CA GLY A 209 -1.77 -13.53 -16.12
C GLY A 209 -0.44 -13.23 -15.41
N ALA A 210 -0.01 -14.10 -14.48
CA ALA A 210 1.29 -13.95 -13.79
C ALA A 210 2.47 -13.97 -14.77
N PRO A 211 3.55 -13.19 -14.51
CA PRO A 211 3.65 -12.15 -13.48
C PRO A 211 3.11 -10.78 -13.95
N VAL A 212 2.86 -10.62 -15.26
CA VAL A 212 2.67 -9.33 -15.93
C VAL A 212 1.42 -8.60 -15.42
N LEU A 213 0.28 -9.32 -15.34
CA LEU A 213 -0.98 -8.70 -14.93
C LEU A 213 -0.86 -8.12 -13.50
N GLY A 214 -0.27 -8.86 -12.57
CA GLY A 214 -0.07 -8.38 -11.20
C GLY A 214 0.81 -7.14 -11.12
N LEU A 215 1.92 -7.10 -11.88
CA LEU A 215 2.81 -5.93 -11.92
C LEU A 215 2.07 -4.68 -12.44
N VAL A 216 1.23 -4.84 -13.46
CA VAL A 216 0.43 -3.73 -14.02
C VAL A 216 -0.64 -3.28 -13.03
N VAL A 217 -1.44 -4.21 -12.49
CA VAL A 217 -2.51 -3.91 -11.52
C VAL A 217 -1.92 -3.23 -10.28
N TRP A 218 -0.78 -3.70 -9.80
CA TRP A 218 -0.06 -3.10 -8.68
C TRP A 218 0.38 -1.65 -8.97
N CYS A 219 0.93 -1.37 -10.15
CA CYS A 219 1.29 0.01 -10.53
C CYS A 219 0.05 0.93 -10.61
N VAL A 220 -1.09 0.42 -11.10
CA VAL A 220 -2.36 1.19 -11.13
C VAL A 220 -2.88 1.43 -9.70
N PHE A 221 -2.81 0.44 -8.83
CA PHE A 221 -3.13 0.62 -7.41
C PHE A 221 -2.20 1.64 -6.75
N CYS A 222 -0.89 1.53 -6.97
CA CYS A 222 0.08 2.50 -6.46
C CYS A 222 -0.18 3.92 -6.99
N PHE A 223 -0.64 4.09 -8.24
CA PHE A 223 -1.07 5.40 -8.74
C PHE A 223 -2.28 5.94 -7.95
N ALA A 224 -3.29 5.12 -7.74
CA ALA A 224 -4.48 5.54 -6.99
C ALA A 224 -4.12 5.93 -5.56
N MET A 225 -3.37 5.09 -4.86
CA MET A 225 -2.87 5.36 -3.51
C MET A 225 -1.96 6.59 -3.47
N ASN A 226 -1.00 6.68 -4.39
CA ASN A 226 -0.10 7.83 -4.49
C ASN A 226 -0.87 9.14 -4.59
N SER A 227 -1.92 9.18 -5.43
CA SER A 227 -2.74 10.36 -5.62
C SER A 227 -3.49 10.79 -4.36
N LEU A 228 -4.08 9.83 -3.62
CA LEU A 228 -4.79 10.11 -2.37
C LEU A 228 -3.85 10.55 -1.25
N LEU A 229 -2.71 9.90 -1.11
CA LEU A 229 -1.71 10.22 -0.07
C LEU A 229 -1.05 11.57 -0.34
N ASP A 230 -0.76 11.89 -1.61
CA ASP A 230 -0.24 13.19 -2.03
C ASP A 230 -1.24 14.30 -1.72
N LEU A 231 -2.53 14.11 -2.06
CA LEU A 231 -3.61 15.03 -1.69
C LEU A 231 -3.68 15.29 -0.18
N LEU A 232 -3.61 14.22 0.62
CA LEU A 232 -3.63 14.35 2.09
C LEU A 232 -2.43 15.15 2.60
N TYR A 233 -1.25 14.93 2.04
CA TYR A 233 -0.05 15.69 2.38
C TYR A 233 -0.17 17.17 1.98
N GLU A 234 -0.64 17.46 0.78
CA GLU A 234 -0.86 18.84 0.31
C GLU A 234 -1.87 19.61 1.18
N LYS A 235 -2.97 18.97 1.54
CA LYS A 235 -4.03 19.61 2.35
C LYS A 235 -3.65 19.82 3.82
N THR A 236 -2.60 19.15 4.30
CA THR A 236 -2.22 19.20 5.72
C THR A 236 -0.81 19.72 5.95
N GLY A 237 0.10 19.57 4.99
CA GLY A 237 1.53 19.82 5.19
C GLY A 237 2.15 18.95 6.30
N CYS A 238 1.52 17.82 6.62
CA CYS A 238 1.88 16.95 7.74
C CYS A 238 2.10 15.52 7.23
N ILE A 239 3.34 15.02 7.36
CA ILE A 239 3.71 13.69 6.85
C ILE A 239 3.00 12.53 7.57
N TRP A 240 2.59 12.74 8.82
CA TRP A 240 1.89 11.75 9.61
C TRP A 240 0.49 11.43 9.07
N VAL A 241 -0.14 12.35 8.34
CA VAL A 241 -1.48 12.13 7.77
C VAL A 241 -1.46 11.10 6.63
N PRO A 242 -0.62 11.23 5.59
CA PRO A 242 -0.48 10.15 4.62
C PRO A 242 0.12 8.88 5.24
N ALA A 243 1.01 8.97 6.24
CA ALA A 243 1.57 7.81 6.91
C ALA A 243 0.50 6.97 7.63
N ILE A 244 -0.47 7.60 8.33
CA ILE A 244 -1.57 6.85 8.95
C ILE A 244 -2.51 6.25 7.89
N ALA A 245 -2.77 6.95 6.77
CA ALA A 245 -3.58 6.41 5.68
C ALA A 245 -2.92 5.19 5.03
N HIS A 246 -1.61 5.26 4.78
CA HIS A 246 -0.80 4.15 4.26
C HIS A 246 -0.81 2.98 5.26
N GLY A 247 -0.52 3.25 6.53
CA GLY A 247 -0.55 2.23 7.58
C GLY A 247 -1.91 1.60 7.79
N ALA A 248 -3.00 2.36 7.64
CA ALA A 248 -4.36 1.86 7.67
C ALA A 248 -4.66 0.94 6.47
N PHE A 249 -4.20 1.30 5.26
CA PHE A 249 -4.30 0.39 4.10
C PHE A 249 -3.58 -0.92 4.34
N ASN A 250 -2.34 -0.89 4.80
CA ASN A 250 -1.56 -2.09 5.13
C ASN A 250 -2.27 -2.97 6.16
N ALA A 251 -3.05 -2.37 7.07
CA ALA A 251 -3.79 -3.11 8.09
C ALA A 251 -5.04 -3.80 7.56
N VAL A 252 -5.78 -3.15 6.64
CA VAL A 252 -7.14 -3.61 6.26
C VAL A 252 -7.21 -4.26 4.88
N ALA A 253 -6.19 -4.11 4.03
CA ALA A 253 -6.26 -4.50 2.62
C ALA A 253 -6.70 -5.96 2.42
N ALA A 254 -6.19 -6.89 3.23
CA ALA A 254 -6.50 -8.31 3.14
C ALA A 254 -7.70 -8.78 3.99
N LEU A 255 -8.42 -7.86 4.68
CA LEU A 255 -9.44 -8.26 5.67
C LEU A 255 -10.53 -9.19 5.11
N PHE A 256 -10.98 -8.96 3.89
CA PHE A 256 -12.07 -9.72 3.28
C PHE A 256 -11.62 -10.95 2.47
N THR A 257 -10.32 -11.27 2.42
CA THR A 257 -9.84 -12.53 1.81
C THR A 257 -10.35 -13.77 2.55
N VAL A 258 -10.68 -13.64 3.83
CA VAL A 258 -11.31 -14.69 4.63
C VAL A 258 -12.66 -15.15 4.08
N LEU A 259 -13.29 -14.38 3.19
CA LEU A 259 -14.54 -14.70 2.52
C LEU A 259 -14.33 -15.31 1.12
N THR A 260 -13.14 -15.81 0.81
CA THR A 260 -12.86 -16.50 -0.47
C THR A 260 -12.56 -17.98 -0.25
N TYR A 261 -12.77 -18.79 -1.28
CA TYR A 261 -12.30 -20.17 -1.27
C TYR A 261 -10.78 -20.23 -1.47
N PRO A 262 -10.03 -21.07 -0.73
CA PRO A 262 -8.59 -21.26 -0.96
C PRO A 262 -8.26 -21.65 -2.40
N ALA A 263 -9.11 -22.44 -3.04
CA ALA A 263 -8.97 -22.85 -4.45
C ALA A 263 -9.06 -21.66 -5.44
N ASP A 264 -9.62 -20.52 -5.02
CA ASP A 264 -9.75 -19.32 -5.85
C ASP A 264 -8.49 -18.42 -5.79
N ALA A 265 -7.42 -18.83 -5.10
CA ALA A 265 -6.18 -18.05 -5.00
C ALA A 265 -5.59 -17.65 -6.36
N TYR A 266 -5.80 -18.47 -7.41
CA TYR A 266 -5.45 -18.14 -8.80
C TYR A 266 -6.08 -16.81 -9.28
N TYR A 267 -7.21 -16.40 -8.73
CA TYR A 267 -7.93 -15.18 -9.10
C TYR A 267 -7.70 -14.00 -8.13
N ASN A 268 -6.76 -14.10 -7.18
CA ASN A 268 -6.47 -13.03 -6.24
C ASN A 268 -6.12 -11.69 -6.93
N VAL A 269 -5.55 -11.74 -8.12
CA VAL A 269 -5.28 -10.55 -8.94
C VAL A 269 -6.56 -9.78 -9.36
N LEU A 270 -7.74 -10.41 -9.26
CA LEU A 270 -9.03 -9.74 -9.53
C LEU A 270 -9.65 -9.09 -8.29
N GLY A 271 -9.38 -9.55 -7.10
CA GLY A 271 -9.95 -9.11 -5.80
C GLY A 271 -10.09 -10.28 -4.83
N PRO A 272 -10.79 -10.09 -3.69
CA PRO A 272 -11.71 -9.01 -3.25
C PRO A 272 -11.03 -7.78 -2.64
N THR A 273 -9.73 -7.74 -2.62
CA THR A 273 -8.95 -6.67 -2.00
C THR A 273 -8.88 -5.42 -2.90
N PRO A 274 -8.60 -4.23 -2.35
CA PRO A 274 -8.44 -3.01 -3.15
C PRO A 274 -7.19 -3.03 -4.06
N ILE A 275 -6.32 -4.02 -3.91
CA ILE A 275 -5.16 -4.26 -4.80
C ILE A 275 -5.49 -5.16 -6.00
N GLY A 276 -6.70 -5.78 -6.05
CA GLY A 276 -7.13 -6.58 -7.20
C GLY A 276 -7.83 -5.75 -8.27
N LEU A 277 -7.77 -6.18 -9.52
CA LEU A 277 -8.26 -5.45 -10.71
C LEU A 277 -9.70 -4.92 -10.58
N ILE A 278 -10.61 -5.71 -10.02
CA ILE A 278 -12.01 -5.29 -9.78
C ILE A 278 -12.08 -4.49 -8.48
N GLY A 279 -11.41 -4.97 -7.43
CA GLY A 279 -11.44 -4.32 -6.11
C GLY A 279 -10.79 -2.95 -6.09
N LEU A 280 -9.86 -2.65 -7.00
CA LEU A 280 -9.21 -1.34 -7.07
C LEU A 280 -10.11 -0.24 -7.65
N LEU A 281 -11.19 -0.57 -8.36
CA LEU A 281 -12.02 0.42 -9.05
C LEU A 281 -12.57 1.54 -8.16
N PRO A 282 -13.06 1.28 -6.93
CA PRO A 282 -13.52 2.35 -6.05
C PRO A 282 -12.42 3.35 -5.67
N VAL A 283 -11.24 2.86 -5.30
CA VAL A 283 -10.11 3.73 -4.91
C VAL A 283 -9.54 4.48 -6.11
N LEU A 284 -9.47 3.82 -7.27
CA LEU A 284 -9.03 4.43 -8.53
C LEU A 284 -9.99 5.55 -8.98
N ALA A 285 -11.30 5.29 -8.94
CA ALA A 285 -12.32 6.29 -9.28
C ALA A 285 -12.21 7.53 -8.36
N ALA A 286 -12.03 7.33 -7.06
CA ALA A 286 -11.84 8.42 -6.11
C ALA A 286 -10.55 9.21 -6.41
N ALA A 287 -9.43 8.52 -6.67
CA ALA A 287 -8.15 9.14 -6.96
C ALA A 287 -8.19 9.98 -8.26
N VAL A 288 -8.79 9.44 -9.31
CA VAL A 288 -8.95 10.15 -10.59
C VAL A 288 -9.87 11.35 -10.42
N TRP A 289 -11.04 11.18 -9.79
CA TRP A 289 -11.99 12.26 -9.58
C TRP A 289 -11.39 13.43 -8.77
N LEU A 290 -10.69 13.12 -7.67
CA LEU A 290 -10.06 14.13 -6.83
C LEU A 290 -8.93 14.85 -7.58
N THR A 291 -8.09 14.12 -8.33
CA THR A 291 -7.02 14.72 -9.13
C THR A 291 -7.57 15.68 -10.19
N LEU A 292 -8.61 15.26 -10.95
CA LEU A 292 -9.24 16.12 -11.95
C LEU A 292 -9.92 17.34 -11.34
N ARG A 293 -10.48 17.21 -10.14
CA ARG A 293 -11.06 18.33 -9.40
C ARG A 293 -10.00 19.35 -8.97
N GLU A 294 -8.83 18.90 -8.53
CA GLU A 294 -7.72 19.80 -8.17
C GLU A 294 -7.18 20.55 -9.39
N MET A 295 -6.97 19.87 -10.52
CA MET A 295 -6.55 20.51 -11.76
C MET A 295 -7.49 21.65 -12.18
N LYS A 296 -8.81 21.42 -12.11
CA LYS A 296 -9.81 22.46 -12.40
C LYS A 296 -9.81 23.64 -11.41
N GLN A 297 -9.30 23.44 -10.19
CA GLN A 297 -9.16 24.53 -9.21
C GLN A 297 -7.90 25.34 -9.47
N GLU A 298 -6.80 24.70 -9.88
CA GLU A 298 -5.56 25.39 -10.28
C GLU A 298 -5.74 26.24 -11.53
N GLU A 299 -6.54 25.80 -12.52
CA GLU A 299 -6.85 26.57 -13.72
C GLU A 299 -7.68 27.86 -13.45
N LYS A 300 -8.33 27.94 -12.27
CA LYS A 300 -9.18 29.07 -11.89
C LYS A 300 -8.51 30.04 -10.92
N SER A 301 -7.34 29.70 -10.38
CA SER A 301 -6.57 30.51 -9.43
C SER A 301 -5.48 31.31 -10.12
#